data_f7e2afc2d079eef64ee5f113fdb826c4
#
_entry.id   f7e2afc2d079eef64ee5f113fdb826c4
#
_cell.length_a   1.000
_cell.length_b   1.000
_cell.length_c   1.000
_cell.angle_alpha   90.00
_cell.angle_beta   90.00
_cell.angle_gamma   90.00
#
_symmetry.space_group_name_H-M   'P 1'
#
loop_
_entity.id
_entity.type
_entity.pdbx_description
1 polymer ?
#
loop_
_entity_poly.entity_id
_entity_poly.type
_entity_poly.pdbx_seq_one_letter_code
_entity_poly.pdbx_strand_id
1 'polypeptide(L)'
;MSSSRPADTRRVWSLRLRLLVGQIVVLAIVCVGITAATELALLHHLVAQLDGQLAGTSFRSAQMYPEPPHQGWRRQHVYPRPGPGPRFLDAPGQPAGMVAAVVSHGNTVDAGYTTGSGDRAELSPTAQRQLSAIAGSRKPVTLSLDGLGRYRVVAAPSRNGGDVIVTGLSMANIDATLMRMLVIFGIVTVIALVAATTAGVIIIRRALAPLRRVAQTATKVAGLPLARGEVELPVRVREADANPSTEVGQLGAALNQMLDHIAAALSARQASETRVRQFVADASHELRTPLAAIRGYTELTQRMGDDREAVAQAMSRVASETERMTRLVEDLLLLARLDSGRPLEREPVDLSRLAVDAVSDAHVAGPDHQWELDLPEEPVVVTGDAARLHQVLTNLLANARVHTGAGTVVTTRLSSEPSHTVLQVIDDGPGIPAALQSEVFERFARGDSSRSRKGGSTGLGLAIVSAVVKAHNGTIAVDSAPGRTEFTVRLPPNGWQPPASDS
;
A
#
# COMPACT_ATOMS: atom_id res chain seq x y z
N MET A 1 35.82 20.24 23.14
CA MET A 1 35.92 18.77 23.31
C MET A 1 34.53 18.24 23.42
N SER A 2 33.95 17.86 22.31
CA SER A 2 32.58 17.32 22.22
C SER A 2 32.69 15.79 22.09
N SER A 3 32.34 15.07 23.14
CA SER A 3 32.36 13.61 23.18
C SER A 3 31.12 13.09 22.46
N SER A 4 31.29 12.62 21.24
CA SER A 4 30.31 11.85 20.49
C SER A 4 30.16 10.47 21.15
N ARG A 5 29.01 10.24 21.80
CA ARG A 5 28.59 8.90 22.23
C ARG A 5 28.46 8.00 21.01
N PRO A 6 29.00 6.78 21.03
CA PRO A 6 28.78 5.82 19.96
C PRO A 6 27.28 5.46 19.94
N ALA A 7 26.67 5.60 18.78
CA ALA A 7 25.31 5.14 18.55
C ALA A 7 25.26 3.62 18.76
N ASP A 8 24.45 3.20 19.72
CA ASP A 8 24.13 1.82 20.04
C ASP A 8 23.43 1.19 18.79
N THR A 9 24.21 0.56 17.94
CA THR A 9 23.73 -0.16 16.76
C THR A 9 23.09 -1.47 17.22
N ARG A 10 21.92 -1.38 17.88
CA ARG A 10 21.07 -2.55 18.05
C ARG A 10 20.79 -3.12 16.69
N ARG A 11 21.41 -4.25 16.35
CA ARG A 11 21.11 -5.04 15.15
C ARG A 11 19.59 -5.27 15.10
N VAL A 12 18.89 -4.44 14.33
CA VAL A 12 17.45 -4.59 14.10
C VAL A 12 17.26 -5.84 13.25
N TRP A 13 16.87 -6.94 13.92
CA TRP A 13 16.57 -8.19 13.23
C TRP A 13 15.47 -7.95 12.21
N SER A 14 15.63 -8.47 11.00
CA SER A 14 14.59 -8.40 9.98
C SER A 14 13.30 -9.07 10.50
N LEU A 15 12.15 -8.58 10.07
CA LEU A 15 10.84 -9.14 10.43
C LEU A 15 10.79 -10.67 10.20
N ARG A 16 11.41 -11.14 9.11
CA ARG A 16 11.51 -12.57 8.77
C ARG A 16 12.23 -13.37 9.86
N LEU A 17 13.36 -12.86 10.32
CA LEU A 17 14.17 -13.54 11.34
C LEU A 17 13.43 -13.61 12.68
N ARG A 18 12.73 -12.54 13.06
CA ARG A 18 11.92 -12.51 14.30
C ARG A 18 10.79 -13.54 14.25
N LEU A 19 10.07 -13.63 13.13
CA LEU A 19 8.99 -14.60 12.95
C LEU A 19 9.50 -16.06 12.97
N LEU A 20 10.61 -16.34 12.28
CA LEU A 20 11.21 -17.68 12.26
C LEU A 20 11.72 -18.09 13.64
N VAL A 21 12.46 -17.22 14.32
CA VAL A 21 12.95 -17.50 15.67
C VAL A 21 11.79 -17.71 16.64
N GLY A 22 10.77 -16.86 16.60
CA GLY A 22 9.57 -17.02 17.42
C GLY A 22 8.89 -18.37 17.21
N GLN A 23 8.69 -18.79 15.95
CA GLN A 23 8.10 -20.08 15.59
C GLN A 23 8.93 -21.26 16.10
N ILE A 24 10.26 -21.22 15.92
CA ILE A 24 11.17 -22.28 16.34
C ILE A 24 11.16 -22.40 17.88
N VAL A 25 11.22 -21.29 18.60
CA VAL A 25 11.22 -21.27 20.06
C VAL A 25 9.92 -21.85 20.62
N VAL A 26 8.77 -21.41 20.12
CA VAL A 26 7.47 -21.93 20.57
C VAL A 26 7.36 -23.43 20.31
N LEU A 27 7.74 -23.89 19.10
CA LEU A 27 7.68 -25.30 18.75
C LEU A 27 8.63 -26.15 19.62
N ALA A 28 9.84 -25.65 19.87
CA ALA A 28 10.81 -26.34 20.73
C ALA A 28 10.28 -26.47 22.17
N ILE A 29 9.69 -25.41 22.74
CA ILE A 29 9.09 -25.46 24.09
C ILE A 29 7.96 -26.49 24.15
N VAL A 30 7.09 -26.52 23.16
CA VAL A 30 5.99 -27.49 23.09
C VAL A 30 6.51 -28.91 22.98
N CYS A 31 7.48 -29.17 22.10
CA CYS A 31 8.07 -30.52 21.95
C CYS A 31 8.75 -30.99 23.24
N VAL A 32 9.53 -30.12 23.88
CA VAL A 32 10.19 -30.46 25.18
C VAL A 32 9.14 -30.72 26.26
N GLY A 33 8.09 -29.90 26.34
CA GLY A 33 7.01 -30.07 27.28
C GLY A 33 6.26 -31.40 27.13
N ILE A 34 5.92 -31.76 25.89
CA ILE A 34 5.25 -33.02 25.58
C ILE A 34 6.17 -34.22 25.90
N THR A 35 7.44 -34.15 25.52
CA THR A 35 8.43 -35.21 25.82
C THR A 35 8.55 -35.41 27.33
N ALA A 36 8.77 -34.35 28.09
CA ALA A 36 8.90 -34.42 29.53
C ALA A 36 7.65 -34.99 30.24
N ALA A 37 6.46 -34.51 29.81
CA ALA A 37 5.20 -34.99 30.37
C ALA A 37 4.97 -36.48 30.06
N THR A 38 5.27 -36.91 28.83
CA THR A 38 5.13 -38.31 28.43
C THR A 38 6.11 -39.22 29.15
N GLU A 39 7.37 -38.83 29.28
CA GLU A 39 8.39 -39.56 30.00
C GLU A 39 8.03 -39.72 31.49
N LEU A 40 7.57 -38.64 32.15
CA LEU A 40 7.14 -38.70 33.54
C LEU A 40 5.92 -39.62 33.75
N ALA A 41 4.93 -39.51 32.88
CA ALA A 41 3.73 -40.36 32.91
C ALA A 41 4.09 -41.84 32.71
N LEU A 42 4.97 -42.14 31.73
CA LEU A 42 5.45 -43.49 31.41
C LEU A 42 6.25 -44.07 32.60
N LEU A 43 7.18 -43.27 33.17
CA LEU A 43 7.94 -43.69 34.33
C LEU A 43 7.02 -44.06 35.52
N HIS A 44 6.04 -43.23 35.84
CA HIS A 44 5.08 -43.51 36.91
C HIS A 44 4.29 -44.79 36.64
N HIS A 45 3.83 -44.99 35.41
CA HIS A 45 3.06 -46.18 34.99
C HIS A 45 3.90 -47.46 35.12
N LEU A 46 5.13 -47.43 34.58
CA LEU A 46 6.00 -48.60 34.59
C LEU A 46 6.47 -48.96 35.99
N VAL A 47 6.77 -47.97 36.85
CA VAL A 47 7.13 -48.17 38.24
C VAL A 47 5.93 -48.73 39.03
N ALA A 48 4.73 -48.25 38.84
CA ALA A 48 3.51 -48.77 39.48
C ALA A 48 3.25 -50.25 39.07
N GLN A 49 3.43 -50.54 37.76
CA GLN A 49 3.34 -51.92 37.27
C GLN A 49 4.40 -52.85 37.90
N LEU A 50 5.67 -52.38 38.01
CA LEU A 50 6.74 -53.10 38.67
C LEU A 50 6.47 -53.34 40.17
N ASP A 51 5.93 -52.32 40.88
CA ASP A 51 5.52 -52.43 42.30
C ASP A 51 4.42 -53.48 42.47
N GLY A 52 3.45 -53.57 41.56
CA GLY A 52 2.44 -54.61 41.55
C GLY A 52 3.05 -56.02 41.39
N GLN A 53 3.98 -56.19 40.43
CA GLN A 53 4.72 -57.44 40.25
C GLN A 53 5.58 -57.82 41.44
N LEU A 54 6.28 -56.80 42.02
CA LEU A 54 7.12 -56.95 43.20
C LEU A 54 6.33 -57.41 44.44
N ALA A 55 5.14 -56.82 44.65
CA ALA A 55 4.27 -57.18 45.76
C ALA A 55 3.83 -58.67 45.66
N GLY A 56 3.41 -59.10 44.44
CA GLY A 56 3.03 -60.49 44.20
C GLY A 56 4.20 -61.46 44.37
N THR A 57 5.38 -61.09 43.89
CA THR A 57 6.60 -61.88 43.99
C THR A 57 7.08 -61.98 45.45
N SER A 58 7.08 -60.84 46.18
CA SER A 58 7.47 -60.78 47.58
C SER A 58 6.55 -61.62 48.45
N PHE A 59 5.23 -61.56 48.22
CA PHE A 59 4.26 -62.39 48.93
C PHE A 59 4.53 -63.89 48.70
N ARG A 60 4.75 -64.33 47.46
CA ARG A 60 5.04 -65.73 47.15
C ARG A 60 6.36 -66.18 47.82
N SER A 61 7.40 -65.37 47.74
CA SER A 61 8.71 -65.66 48.35
C SER A 61 8.58 -65.79 49.88
N ALA A 62 7.83 -64.91 50.53
CA ALA A 62 7.61 -64.98 51.96
C ALA A 62 6.79 -66.19 52.42
N GLN A 63 5.91 -66.72 51.60
CA GLN A 63 5.14 -67.94 51.85
C GLN A 63 5.99 -69.21 51.69
N MET A 64 7.00 -69.17 50.85
CA MET A 64 7.85 -70.28 50.52
C MET A 64 9.04 -70.46 51.55
N TYR A 65 9.27 -69.47 52.42
CA TYR A 65 10.34 -69.51 53.42
C TYR A 65 9.79 -69.47 54.84
N PRO A 66 10.29 -70.30 55.78
CA PRO A 66 11.22 -71.43 55.63
C PRO A 66 10.58 -72.58 54.85
N GLU A 67 11.41 -73.44 54.25
CA GLU A 67 10.94 -74.60 53.52
C GLU A 67 10.03 -75.48 54.37
N PRO A 68 8.87 -75.92 53.93
CA PRO A 68 8.07 -76.89 54.62
C PRO A 68 8.81 -78.23 54.71
N PRO A 69 8.77 -78.95 55.86
CA PRO A 69 9.40 -80.25 55.98
C PRO A 69 8.88 -81.17 54.91
N HIS A 70 9.79 -81.97 54.32
CA HIS A 70 9.71 -82.74 53.09
C HIS A 70 8.57 -83.80 52.91
N GLN A 71 7.32 -83.51 53.26
CA GLN A 71 6.24 -84.51 53.22
C GLN A 71 5.19 -84.38 52.03
N GLY A 72 5.38 -83.51 51.08
CA GLY A 72 4.33 -83.33 50.04
C GLY A 72 4.76 -83.15 48.60
N TRP A 73 5.99 -82.90 48.29
CA TRP A 73 6.41 -82.39 46.96
C TRP A 73 6.99 -83.43 46.00
N ARG A 74 6.62 -84.73 46.12
CA ARG A 74 7.17 -85.83 45.29
C ARG A 74 6.57 -85.94 43.87
N ARG A 75 5.88 -84.97 43.29
CA ARG A 75 5.24 -85.13 42.00
C ARG A 75 5.63 -84.14 40.88
N GLN A 76 6.60 -83.28 41.04
CA GLN A 76 7.17 -82.60 39.88
C GLN A 76 8.69 -82.56 40.03
N HIS A 77 9.46 -83.20 39.13
CA HIS A 77 10.93 -83.26 39.08
C HIS A 77 11.56 -81.93 38.74
N VAL A 78 11.44 -80.89 39.63
CA VAL A 78 12.31 -79.75 39.60
C VAL A 78 13.39 -79.97 40.64
N TYR A 79 14.53 -80.57 40.20
CA TYR A 79 15.72 -80.62 41.06
C TYR A 79 16.16 -79.20 41.38
N PRO A 80 16.29 -78.84 42.68
CA PRO A 80 16.82 -77.52 43.02
C PRO A 80 18.22 -77.41 42.43
N ARG A 81 18.44 -76.40 41.56
CA ARG A 81 19.77 -76.14 41.05
C ARG A 81 20.70 -75.75 42.19
N PRO A 82 21.91 -76.32 42.30
CA PRO A 82 22.87 -75.88 43.31
C PRO A 82 23.28 -74.45 42.99
N GLY A 83 23.19 -73.55 43.98
CA GLY A 83 23.56 -72.12 43.75
C GLY A 83 23.37 -71.26 45.04
N PRO A 84 24.00 -70.08 45.11
CA PRO A 84 23.90 -69.19 46.23
C PRO A 84 22.50 -68.58 46.34
N GLY A 85 22.10 -68.21 47.53
CA GLY A 85 20.83 -67.54 47.83
C GLY A 85 19.65 -68.47 48.06
N PRO A 86 18.54 -67.90 48.51
CA PRO A 86 17.37 -68.68 48.97
C PRO A 86 16.81 -69.54 47.82
N ARG A 87 16.41 -70.79 48.12
CA ARG A 87 15.90 -71.76 47.13
C ARG A 87 14.62 -71.34 46.46
N PHE A 88 13.81 -70.46 47.03
CA PHE A 88 12.61 -69.94 46.38
C PHE A 88 12.89 -69.10 45.16
N LEU A 89 14.16 -68.71 44.91
CA LEU A 89 14.58 -68.08 43.65
C LEU A 89 14.36 -68.98 42.42
N ASP A 90 14.43 -70.32 42.60
CA ASP A 90 14.18 -71.31 41.54
C ASP A 90 12.70 -71.69 41.41
N ALA A 91 11.82 -71.11 42.23
CA ALA A 91 10.41 -71.46 42.22
C ALA A 91 9.73 -71.03 40.88
N PRO A 92 8.83 -71.88 40.36
CA PRO A 92 8.09 -71.50 39.15
C PRO A 92 7.35 -70.17 39.28
N GLY A 93 7.47 -69.27 38.25
CA GLY A 93 6.86 -68.00 38.23
C GLY A 93 7.63 -66.87 38.91
N GLN A 94 8.88 -67.14 39.31
CA GLN A 94 9.80 -66.06 39.74
C GLN A 94 10.40 -65.36 38.51
N PRO A 95 10.49 -64.03 38.50
CA PRO A 95 11.06 -63.27 37.37
C PRO A 95 12.58 -63.48 37.29
N ALA A 96 13.08 -63.58 36.02
CA ALA A 96 14.51 -63.51 35.81
C ALA A 96 15.09 -62.16 36.24
N GLY A 97 16.29 -62.14 36.79
CA GLY A 97 16.91 -60.93 37.33
C GLY A 97 16.39 -60.56 38.72
N MET A 98 15.59 -61.37 39.38
CA MET A 98 15.14 -61.14 40.74
C MET A 98 16.30 -61.25 41.75
N VAL A 99 16.41 -60.35 42.65
CA VAL A 99 17.29 -60.41 43.83
C VAL A 99 16.48 -60.81 45.05
N ALA A 100 17.08 -61.61 45.94
CA ALA A 100 16.47 -61.94 47.21
C ALA A 100 17.55 -62.08 48.29
N ALA A 101 17.17 -61.63 49.52
CA ALA A 101 17.96 -61.81 50.72
C ALA A 101 17.05 -62.19 51.86
N VAL A 102 17.51 -63.12 52.72
CA VAL A 102 16.93 -63.51 54.00
C VAL A 102 17.71 -62.78 55.06
N VAL A 103 17.05 -61.97 55.82
CA VAL A 103 17.64 -61.19 56.92
C VAL A 103 17.07 -61.65 58.26
N SER A 104 17.94 -62.17 59.13
CA SER A 104 17.64 -62.61 60.51
C SER A 104 18.41 -61.73 61.53
N HIS A 105 17.70 -61.15 62.44
CA HIS A 105 18.31 -60.28 63.49
C HIS A 105 19.20 -59.17 62.88
N GLY A 106 18.82 -58.59 61.75
CA GLY A 106 19.57 -57.52 61.09
C GLY A 106 20.76 -57.93 60.27
N ASN A 107 21.08 -59.24 60.24
CA ASN A 107 22.16 -59.79 59.41
C ASN A 107 21.63 -60.61 58.23
N THR A 108 22.29 -60.52 57.07
CA THR A 108 21.98 -61.34 55.92
C THR A 108 22.43 -62.74 56.17
N VAL A 109 21.48 -63.70 56.18
CA VAL A 109 21.73 -65.15 56.39
C VAL A 109 21.97 -65.86 55.06
N ASP A 110 21.21 -65.48 54.07
CA ASP A 110 21.30 -66.04 52.68
C ASP A 110 20.87 -64.99 51.64
N ALA A 111 21.63 -64.87 50.61
CA ALA A 111 21.32 -63.87 49.56
C ALA A 111 21.84 -64.28 48.19
N GLY A 112 21.05 -64.00 47.15
CA GLY A 112 21.41 -64.32 45.80
C GLY A 112 20.49 -63.62 44.81
N TYR A 113 20.79 -63.77 43.52
CA TYR A 113 19.94 -63.27 42.44
C TYR A 113 19.86 -64.30 41.32
N THR A 114 18.78 -64.21 40.53
CA THR A 114 18.64 -65.02 39.32
C THR A 114 19.23 -64.26 38.11
N THR A 115 20.06 -64.90 37.36
CA THR A 115 20.61 -64.36 36.10
C THR A 115 19.53 -64.34 35.00
N GLY A 116 19.82 -63.72 33.84
CA GLY A 116 18.92 -63.74 32.67
C GLY A 116 18.72 -65.17 32.09
N SER A 117 19.65 -66.14 32.37
CA SER A 117 19.54 -67.55 32.01
C SER A 117 18.73 -68.36 33.02
N GLY A 118 18.35 -67.75 34.16
CA GLY A 118 17.63 -68.42 35.21
C GLY A 118 18.52 -69.13 36.21
N ASP A 119 19.85 -69.02 36.19
CA ASP A 119 20.78 -69.55 37.14
C ASP A 119 20.92 -68.65 38.36
N ARG A 120 21.22 -69.21 39.53
CA ARG A 120 21.49 -68.41 40.73
C ARG A 120 22.93 -67.96 40.79
N ALA A 121 23.12 -66.69 41.16
CA ALA A 121 24.43 -66.09 41.36
C ALA A 121 24.52 -65.37 42.71
N GLU A 122 25.74 -65.22 43.21
CA GLU A 122 26.04 -64.62 44.48
C GLU A 122 25.99 -63.09 44.39
N LEU A 123 25.41 -62.43 45.40
CA LEU A 123 25.44 -60.99 45.54
C LEU A 123 26.77 -60.55 46.15
N SER A 124 27.27 -59.38 45.66
CA SER A 124 28.43 -58.74 46.31
C SER A 124 28.18 -58.49 47.80
N PRO A 125 29.20 -58.51 48.62
CA PRO A 125 29.03 -58.17 50.06
C PRO A 125 28.44 -56.78 50.34
N THR A 126 28.65 -55.87 49.40
CA THR A 126 28.07 -54.52 49.44
C THR A 126 26.57 -54.56 49.13
N ALA A 127 26.15 -55.30 48.08
CA ALA A 127 24.76 -55.49 47.71
C ALA A 127 23.98 -56.20 48.84
N GLN A 128 24.57 -57.20 49.50
CA GLN A 128 23.97 -57.84 50.68
C GLN A 128 23.69 -56.88 51.79
N ARG A 129 24.66 -56.01 52.16
CA ARG A 129 24.48 -54.94 53.16
C ARG A 129 23.43 -53.93 52.78
N GLN A 130 23.37 -53.53 51.45
CA GLN A 130 22.36 -52.66 50.99
C GLN A 130 20.95 -53.24 51.13
N LEU A 131 20.75 -54.51 50.85
CA LEU A 131 19.47 -55.19 51.02
C LEU A 131 19.10 -55.38 52.51
N SER A 132 20.05 -55.72 53.41
CA SER A 132 19.77 -55.85 54.84
C SER A 132 19.34 -54.51 55.47
N ALA A 133 19.87 -53.41 55.03
CA ALA A 133 19.50 -52.06 55.53
C ALA A 133 18.01 -51.73 55.28
N ILE A 134 17.35 -52.39 54.35
CA ILE A 134 15.94 -52.17 54.01
C ILE A 134 15.01 -53.15 54.70
N ALA A 135 15.50 -54.11 55.42
CA ALA A 135 14.66 -55.11 56.11
C ALA A 135 13.50 -54.53 56.96
N GLY A 136 13.59 -53.27 57.38
CA GLY A 136 12.51 -52.56 58.05
C GLY A 136 11.47 -51.88 57.16
N SER A 137 11.68 -51.77 55.81
CA SER A 137 10.82 -51.04 54.91
C SER A 137 9.78 -51.93 54.24
N ARG A 138 8.52 -51.76 54.63
CA ARG A 138 7.38 -52.41 53.95
C ARG A 138 6.92 -51.73 52.67
N LYS A 139 7.46 -50.55 52.31
CA LYS A 139 7.16 -49.86 51.08
C LYS A 139 8.26 -50.14 50.07
N PRO A 140 7.90 -50.32 48.77
CA PRO A 140 8.90 -50.47 47.70
C PRO A 140 9.84 -49.25 47.64
N VAL A 141 11.15 -49.51 47.65
CA VAL A 141 12.22 -48.48 47.57
C VAL A 141 13.12 -48.78 46.37
N THR A 142 13.54 -47.73 45.67
CA THR A 142 14.52 -47.88 44.59
C THR A 142 15.93 -47.78 45.12
N LEU A 143 16.76 -48.76 44.86
CA LEU A 143 18.18 -48.81 45.23
C LEU A 143 19.05 -49.07 44.00
N SER A 144 20.27 -48.57 44.06
CA SER A 144 21.34 -49.01 43.16
C SER A 144 22.16 -50.06 43.88
N LEU A 145 21.98 -51.32 43.46
CA LEU A 145 22.74 -52.46 43.98
C LEU A 145 24.09 -52.55 43.29
N ASP A 146 25.10 -52.74 44.12
CA ASP A 146 26.49 -52.84 43.62
C ASP A 146 26.65 -53.99 42.64
N GLY A 147 27.16 -53.68 41.45
CA GLY A 147 27.36 -54.62 40.34
C GLY A 147 26.10 -55.01 39.54
N LEU A 148 24.89 -54.63 40.00
CA LEU A 148 23.63 -55.04 39.35
C LEU A 148 22.77 -53.87 38.82
N GLY A 149 23.07 -52.63 39.22
CA GLY A 149 22.32 -51.44 38.77
C GLY A 149 21.09 -51.17 39.64
N ARG A 150 20.09 -50.49 39.03
CA ARG A 150 18.87 -50.01 39.77
C ARG A 150 17.86 -51.13 39.95
N TYR A 151 17.46 -51.30 41.19
CA TYR A 151 16.45 -52.29 41.62
C TYR A 151 15.34 -51.63 42.41
N ARG A 152 14.15 -52.16 42.27
CA ARG A 152 13.00 -51.85 43.12
C ARG A 152 12.87 -52.99 44.12
N VAL A 153 12.98 -52.68 45.41
CA VAL A 153 13.07 -53.67 46.50
C VAL A 153 12.00 -53.44 47.55
N VAL A 154 11.54 -54.55 48.16
CA VAL A 154 10.57 -54.51 49.27
C VAL A 154 10.90 -55.62 50.26
N ALA A 155 10.65 -55.35 51.54
CA ALA A 155 10.79 -56.32 52.61
C ALA A 155 9.44 -56.83 53.09
N ALA A 156 9.32 -58.16 53.30
CA ALA A 156 8.14 -58.81 53.78
C ALA A 156 8.54 -59.80 54.95
N PRO A 157 7.74 -59.94 55.99
CA PRO A 157 8.01 -60.92 57.05
C PRO A 157 7.83 -62.31 56.48
N SER A 158 8.71 -63.27 56.89
CA SER A 158 8.56 -64.68 56.58
C SER A 158 7.33 -65.28 57.20
N ARG A 159 6.88 -66.44 56.72
CA ARG A 159 5.72 -67.15 57.26
C ARG A 159 5.80 -67.47 58.79
N ASN A 160 6.97 -67.66 59.30
CA ASN A 160 7.18 -67.99 60.69
C ASN A 160 7.49 -66.80 61.58
N GLY A 161 7.53 -65.56 61.03
CA GLY A 161 7.66 -64.30 61.77
C GLY A 161 9.04 -64.00 62.35
N GLY A 162 10.05 -64.86 62.19
CA GLY A 162 11.41 -64.64 62.74
C GLY A 162 12.38 -63.95 61.79
N ASP A 163 12.17 -64.10 60.50
CA ASP A 163 13.03 -63.58 59.46
C ASP A 163 12.31 -62.61 58.52
N VAL A 164 13.04 -61.73 57.88
CA VAL A 164 12.55 -60.79 56.92
C VAL A 164 13.12 -61.18 55.55
N ILE A 165 12.24 -61.27 54.55
CA ILE A 165 12.61 -61.57 53.17
C ILE A 165 12.59 -60.30 52.38
N VAL A 166 13.73 -59.89 51.92
CA VAL A 166 13.90 -58.76 51.03
C VAL A 166 13.94 -59.28 49.56
N THR A 167 13.04 -58.83 48.74
CA THR A 167 12.98 -59.20 47.34
C THR A 167 13.10 -57.93 46.47
N GLY A 168 13.71 -58.04 45.28
CA GLY A 168 13.87 -56.91 44.38
C GLY A 168 13.80 -57.34 42.93
N LEU A 169 13.25 -56.43 42.12
CA LEU A 169 13.15 -56.57 40.66
C LEU A 169 13.99 -55.51 39.95
N SER A 170 14.65 -55.91 38.86
CA SER A 170 15.50 -55.01 38.11
C SER A 170 14.68 -53.92 37.37
N MET A 171 15.17 -52.69 37.44
CA MET A 171 14.64 -51.57 36.67
C MET A 171 15.28 -51.38 35.31
N ALA A 172 16.24 -52.27 34.91
CA ALA A 172 16.99 -52.13 33.68
C ALA A 172 16.09 -52.06 32.40
N ASN A 173 14.99 -52.83 32.37
CA ASN A 173 14.03 -52.79 31.28
C ASN A 173 13.25 -51.46 31.20
N ILE A 174 12.96 -50.87 32.38
CA ILE A 174 12.31 -49.56 32.46
C ILE A 174 13.29 -48.50 31.96
N ASP A 175 14.53 -48.48 32.46
CA ASP A 175 15.56 -47.54 32.05
C ASP A 175 15.87 -47.66 30.55
N ALA A 176 15.94 -48.84 29.99
CA ALA A 176 16.13 -49.10 28.56
C ALA A 176 14.94 -48.60 27.73
N THR A 177 13.70 -48.76 28.22
CA THR A 177 12.50 -48.29 27.54
C THR A 177 12.44 -46.78 27.51
N LEU A 178 12.71 -46.12 28.67
CA LEU A 178 12.76 -44.65 28.75
C LEU A 178 13.85 -44.10 27.81
N MET A 179 15.06 -44.71 27.82
CA MET A 179 16.13 -44.24 26.93
C MET A 179 15.76 -44.38 25.44
N ARG A 180 15.10 -45.49 25.03
CA ARG A 180 14.63 -45.66 23.65
C ARG A 180 13.59 -44.62 23.29
N MET A 181 12.62 -44.32 24.21
CA MET A 181 11.60 -43.30 24.00
C MET A 181 12.21 -41.90 23.86
N LEU A 182 13.19 -41.56 24.73
CA LEU A 182 13.91 -40.30 24.65
C LEU A 182 14.63 -40.12 23.30
N VAL A 183 15.29 -41.14 22.79
CA VAL A 183 15.95 -41.13 21.49
C VAL A 183 14.91 -40.94 20.36
N ILE A 184 13.80 -41.70 20.40
CA ILE A 184 12.72 -41.58 19.39
C ILE A 184 12.13 -40.13 19.41
N PHE A 185 11.79 -39.63 20.58
CA PHE A 185 11.26 -38.24 20.71
C PHE A 185 12.28 -37.21 20.26
N GLY A 186 13.58 -37.41 20.56
CA GLY A 186 14.66 -36.56 20.09
C GLY A 186 14.72 -36.49 18.53
N ILE A 187 14.69 -37.66 17.88
CA ILE A 187 14.69 -37.75 16.41
C ILE A 187 13.43 -37.05 15.82
N VAL A 188 12.26 -37.40 16.34
CA VAL A 188 10.99 -36.81 15.89
C VAL A 188 10.99 -35.28 16.05
N THR A 189 11.49 -34.79 17.19
CA THR A 189 11.61 -33.34 17.45
C THR A 189 12.52 -32.64 16.45
N VAL A 190 13.67 -33.22 16.13
CA VAL A 190 14.60 -32.67 15.12
C VAL A 190 13.94 -32.64 13.76
N ILE A 191 13.28 -33.71 13.33
CA ILE A 191 12.57 -33.77 12.04
C ILE A 191 11.46 -32.69 12.01
N ALA A 192 10.67 -32.60 13.06
CA ALA A 192 9.59 -31.62 13.16
C ALA A 192 10.13 -30.17 13.09
N LEU A 193 11.23 -29.86 13.79
CA LEU A 193 11.86 -28.53 13.74
C LEU A 193 12.41 -28.19 12.35
N VAL A 194 13.05 -29.15 11.67
CA VAL A 194 13.56 -28.95 10.31
C VAL A 194 12.39 -28.72 9.34
N ALA A 195 11.36 -29.55 9.40
CA ALA A 195 10.18 -29.43 8.54
C ALA A 195 9.46 -28.09 8.78
N ALA A 196 9.22 -27.70 10.04
CA ALA A 196 8.57 -26.46 10.41
C ALA A 196 9.39 -25.23 10.00
N THR A 197 10.72 -25.29 10.14
CA THR A 197 11.62 -24.20 9.72
C THR A 197 11.59 -24.05 8.20
N THR A 198 11.67 -25.13 7.46
CA THR A 198 11.62 -25.13 6.00
C THR A 198 10.28 -24.58 5.48
N ALA A 199 9.18 -25.11 6.01
CA ALA A 199 7.84 -24.63 5.68
C ALA A 199 7.68 -23.15 6.03
N GLY A 200 8.10 -22.73 7.22
CA GLY A 200 8.07 -21.34 7.68
C GLY A 200 8.85 -20.40 6.76
N VAL A 201 10.05 -20.76 6.33
CA VAL A 201 10.85 -20.00 5.36
C VAL A 201 10.12 -19.83 4.03
N ILE A 202 9.53 -20.93 3.51
CA ILE A 202 8.79 -20.90 2.24
C ILE A 202 7.56 -19.99 2.35
N ILE A 203 6.76 -20.16 3.40
CA ILE A 203 5.54 -19.38 3.63
C ILE A 203 5.87 -17.88 3.79
N ILE A 204 6.83 -17.54 4.65
CA ILE A 204 7.23 -16.15 4.89
C ILE A 204 7.80 -15.51 3.61
N ARG A 205 8.60 -16.24 2.83
CA ARG A 205 9.12 -15.74 1.55
C ARG A 205 8.01 -15.46 0.55
N ARG A 206 7.03 -16.36 0.43
CA ARG A 206 5.89 -16.18 -0.48
C ARG A 206 4.97 -15.05 -0.04
N ALA A 207 4.64 -14.99 1.25
CA ALA A 207 3.75 -13.97 1.82
C ALA A 207 4.35 -12.54 1.72
N LEU A 208 5.67 -12.39 1.88
CA LEU A 208 6.35 -11.08 1.81
C LEU A 208 6.89 -10.71 0.42
N ALA A 209 6.77 -11.59 -0.58
CA ALA A 209 7.22 -11.30 -1.94
C ALA A 209 6.47 -10.12 -2.60
N PRO A 210 5.13 -10.02 -2.51
CA PRO A 210 4.38 -8.89 -3.05
C PRO A 210 4.80 -7.55 -2.42
N LEU A 211 4.93 -7.51 -1.09
CA LEU A 211 5.37 -6.29 -0.37
C LEU A 211 6.74 -5.79 -0.86
N ARG A 212 7.65 -6.72 -1.12
CA ARG A 212 8.98 -6.37 -1.65
C ARG A 212 8.89 -5.78 -3.06
N ARG A 213 7.99 -6.30 -3.92
CA ARG A 213 7.75 -5.74 -5.26
C ARG A 213 7.15 -4.35 -5.21
N VAL A 214 6.14 -4.13 -4.34
CA VAL A 214 5.56 -2.80 -4.11
C VAL A 214 6.63 -1.80 -3.65
N ALA A 215 7.46 -2.18 -2.67
CA ALA A 215 8.56 -1.34 -2.19
C ALA A 215 9.59 -1.02 -3.31
N GLN A 216 9.92 -1.99 -4.16
CA GLN A 216 10.80 -1.76 -5.31
C GLN A 216 10.19 -0.81 -6.34
N THR A 217 8.88 -0.91 -6.60
CA THR A 217 8.15 0.02 -7.46
C THR A 217 8.20 1.44 -6.90
N ALA A 218 7.92 1.61 -5.61
CA ALA A 218 8.01 2.90 -4.93
C ALA A 218 9.43 3.51 -5.01
N THR A 219 10.47 2.69 -4.79
CA THR A 219 11.87 3.15 -4.90
C THR A 219 12.23 3.57 -6.33
N LYS A 220 11.75 2.83 -7.35
CA LYS A 220 11.97 3.20 -8.75
C LYS A 220 11.34 4.55 -9.08
N VAL A 221 10.09 4.76 -8.64
CA VAL A 221 9.40 6.05 -8.87
C VAL A 221 10.10 7.19 -8.15
N ALA A 222 10.53 7.00 -6.90
CA ALA A 222 11.26 8.00 -6.13
C ALA A 222 12.60 8.40 -6.76
N GLY A 223 13.20 7.54 -7.59
CA GLY A 223 14.43 7.81 -8.32
C GLY A 223 14.24 8.48 -9.68
N LEU A 224 13.00 8.69 -10.15
CA LEU A 224 12.75 9.35 -11.42
C LEU A 224 12.94 10.87 -11.31
N PRO A 225 13.53 11.53 -12.31
CA PRO A 225 13.71 12.98 -12.32
C PRO A 225 12.40 13.70 -12.68
N LEU A 226 11.42 13.71 -11.77
CA LEU A 226 10.08 14.27 -11.98
C LEU A 226 10.06 15.80 -12.22
N ALA A 227 11.20 16.47 -12.04
CA ALA A 227 11.30 17.93 -12.15
C ALA A 227 11.68 18.41 -13.57
N ARG A 228 12.07 17.55 -14.50
CA ARG A 228 12.59 17.95 -15.81
C ARG A 228 12.15 16.99 -16.92
N GLY A 229 11.66 17.57 -18.05
CA GLY A 229 11.31 16.85 -19.28
C GLY A 229 9.89 16.25 -19.28
N GLU A 230 9.56 15.57 -20.36
CA GLU A 230 8.34 14.76 -20.46
C GLU A 230 8.44 13.59 -19.48
N VAL A 231 7.59 13.59 -18.49
CA VAL A 231 7.59 12.56 -17.45
C VAL A 231 6.47 11.58 -17.78
N GLU A 232 6.82 10.53 -18.50
CA GLU A 232 5.99 9.34 -18.52
C GLU A 232 6.24 8.55 -17.23
N LEU A 233 5.16 8.22 -16.52
CA LEU A 233 5.16 7.33 -15.35
C LEU A 233 4.63 5.94 -15.76
N PRO A 234 5.42 5.12 -16.50
CA PRO A 234 4.98 3.80 -16.95
C PRO A 234 5.02 2.76 -15.83
N VAL A 235 5.58 3.13 -14.68
CA VAL A 235 5.80 2.21 -13.56
C VAL A 235 4.53 2.09 -12.72
N ARG A 236 3.98 0.88 -12.65
CA ARG A 236 2.81 0.54 -11.84
C ARG A 236 3.07 -0.73 -11.03
N VAL A 237 2.39 -0.86 -9.90
CA VAL A 237 2.28 -2.13 -9.19
C VAL A 237 1.42 -3.07 -10.03
N ARG A 238 1.85 -4.32 -10.21
CA ARG A 238 1.13 -5.30 -11.01
C ARG A 238 -0.25 -5.55 -10.41
N GLU A 239 -1.23 -5.83 -11.23
CA GLU A 239 -2.60 -6.12 -10.83
C GLU A 239 -2.69 -7.26 -9.80
N ALA A 240 -1.88 -8.31 -9.99
CA ALA A 240 -1.78 -9.43 -9.05
C ALA A 240 -1.29 -9.03 -7.64
N ASP A 241 -0.51 -7.94 -7.53
CA ASP A 241 0.02 -7.39 -6.27
C ASP A 241 -0.81 -6.19 -5.75
N ALA A 242 -1.85 -5.79 -6.49
CA ALA A 242 -2.79 -4.71 -6.17
C ALA A 242 -4.21 -5.22 -5.86
N ASN A 243 -4.35 -6.53 -5.56
CA ASN A 243 -5.65 -7.12 -5.24
C ASN A 243 -6.18 -6.57 -3.90
N PRO A 244 -7.32 -5.85 -3.90
CA PRO A 244 -7.85 -5.19 -2.70
C PRO A 244 -8.31 -6.16 -1.59
N SER A 245 -8.41 -7.47 -1.87
CA SER A 245 -8.76 -8.49 -0.88
C SER A 245 -7.63 -8.82 0.12
N THR A 246 -6.42 -8.30 -0.09
CA THR A 246 -5.27 -8.50 0.79
C THR A 246 -4.71 -7.16 1.27
N GLU A 247 -4.14 -7.11 2.49
CA GLU A 247 -3.56 -5.89 3.06
C GLU A 247 -2.42 -5.32 2.19
N VAL A 248 -1.60 -6.20 1.61
CA VAL A 248 -0.51 -5.81 0.70
C VAL A 248 -1.08 -5.32 -0.63
N GLY A 249 -2.17 -5.94 -1.10
CA GLY A 249 -2.84 -5.52 -2.33
C GLY A 249 -3.53 -4.17 -2.18
N GLN A 250 -4.14 -3.87 -1.04
CA GLN A 250 -4.69 -2.55 -0.72
C GLN A 250 -3.60 -1.47 -0.78
N LEU A 251 -2.40 -1.76 -0.22
CA LEU A 251 -1.26 -0.85 -0.32
C LEU A 251 -0.80 -0.66 -1.78
N GLY A 252 -0.79 -1.74 -2.57
CA GLY A 252 -0.47 -1.70 -3.99
C GLY A 252 -1.45 -0.85 -4.81
N ALA A 253 -2.75 -1.01 -4.54
CA ALA A 253 -3.82 -0.22 -5.17
C ALA A 253 -3.73 1.27 -4.79
N ALA A 254 -3.53 1.59 -3.50
CA ALA A 254 -3.35 2.96 -3.03
C ALA A 254 -2.12 3.63 -3.65
N LEU A 255 -1.01 2.89 -3.81
CA LEU A 255 0.17 3.39 -4.50
C LEU A 255 -0.11 3.69 -5.99
N ASN A 256 -0.85 2.81 -6.70
CA ASN A 256 -1.23 3.06 -8.08
C ASN A 256 -2.12 4.31 -8.20
N GLN A 257 -3.10 4.49 -7.32
CA GLN A 257 -3.95 5.68 -7.28
C GLN A 257 -3.14 6.96 -7.04
N MET A 258 -2.18 6.93 -6.12
CA MET A 258 -1.26 8.05 -5.91
C MET A 258 -0.44 8.36 -7.16
N LEU A 259 0.05 7.34 -7.86
CA LEU A 259 0.80 7.50 -9.12
C LEU A 259 -0.06 8.09 -10.23
N ASP A 260 -1.35 7.75 -10.31
CA ASP A 260 -2.29 8.32 -11.26
C ASP A 260 -2.55 9.81 -10.97
N HIS A 261 -2.72 10.20 -9.72
CA HIS A 261 -2.83 11.60 -9.33
C HIS A 261 -1.57 12.41 -9.66
N ILE A 262 -0.38 11.84 -9.42
CA ILE A 262 0.89 12.48 -9.77
C ILE A 262 1.00 12.64 -11.30
N ALA A 263 0.67 11.62 -12.08
CA ALA A 263 0.69 11.67 -13.53
C ALA A 263 -0.26 12.75 -14.08
N ALA A 264 -1.48 12.83 -13.56
CA ALA A 264 -2.46 13.85 -13.92
C ALA A 264 -1.95 15.27 -13.59
N ALA A 265 -1.37 15.47 -12.39
CA ALA A 265 -0.82 16.76 -11.99
C ALA A 265 0.38 17.20 -12.87
N LEU A 266 1.27 16.26 -13.22
CA LEU A 266 2.39 16.53 -14.11
C LEU A 266 1.93 16.88 -15.53
N SER A 267 0.95 16.15 -16.07
CA SER A 267 0.36 16.43 -17.38
C SER A 267 -0.31 17.82 -17.43
N ALA A 268 -1.08 18.15 -16.39
CA ALA A 268 -1.71 19.47 -16.26
C ALA A 268 -0.67 20.60 -16.20
N ARG A 269 0.41 20.40 -15.42
CA ARG A 269 1.52 21.34 -15.35
C ARG A 269 2.21 21.52 -16.69
N GLN A 270 2.52 20.43 -17.40
CA GLN A 270 3.19 20.47 -18.71
C GLN A 270 2.32 21.18 -19.75
N ALA A 271 1.01 20.89 -19.79
CA ALA A 271 0.08 21.60 -20.64
C ALA A 271 0.04 23.11 -20.33
N SER A 272 0.13 23.48 -19.05
CA SER A 272 0.22 24.89 -18.63
C SER A 272 1.52 25.55 -19.06
N GLU A 273 2.67 24.88 -18.86
CA GLU A 273 3.99 25.39 -19.30
C GLU A 273 4.05 25.59 -20.82
N THR A 274 3.50 24.63 -21.59
CA THR A 274 3.44 24.74 -23.06
C THR A 274 2.57 25.92 -23.50
N ARG A 275 1.40 26.11 -22.89
CA ARG A 275 0.53 27.27 -23.16
C ARG A 275 1.22 28.60 -22.85
N VAL A 276 1.95 28.70 -21.74
CA VAL A 276 2.69 29.92 -21.40
C VAL A 276 3.81 30.19 -22.39
N ARG A 277 4.58 29.16 -22.81
CA ARG A 277 5.64 29.33 -23.82
C ARG A 277 5.10 29.80 -25.15
N GLN A 278 3.98 29.19 -25.60
CA GLN A 278 3.31 29.60 -26.84
C GLN A 278 2.83 31.06 -26.74
N PHE A 279 2.16 31.43 -25.63
CA PHE A 279 1.71 32.79 -25.39
C PHE A 279 2.84 33.82 -25.46
N VAL A 280 3.99 33.55 -24.82
CA VAL A 280 5.16 34.45 -24.86
C VAL A 280 5.74 34.55 -26.26
N ALA A 281 5.79 33.44 -27.02
CA ALA A 281 6.28 33.45 -28.38
C ALA A 281 5.39 34.29 -29.29
N ASP A 282 4.08 34.07 -29.24
CA ASP A 282 3.09 34.79 -30.07
C ASP A 282 3.02 36.28 -29.75
N ALA A 283 3.01 36.64 -28.45
CA ALA A 283 3.08 38.01 -27.98
C ALA A 283 4.35 38.73 -28.49
N SER A 284 5.50 38.03 -28.45
CA SER A 284 6.77 38.59 -28.94
C SER A 284 6.74 38.86 -30.42
N HIS A 285 6.12 38.01 -31.21
CA HIS A 285 5.96 38.21 -32.66
C HIS A 285 5.04 39.40 -32.97
N GLU A 286 3.88 39.50 -32.32
CA GLU A 286 2.89 40.57 -32.56
C GLU A 286 3.37 41.94 -32.03
N LEU A 287 4.25 42.00 -31.05
CA LEU A 287 4.86 43.26 -30.58
C LEU A 287 6.02 43.69 -31.48
N ARG A 288 6.75 42.76 -32.12
CA ARG A 288 7.91 43.11 -32.98
C ARG A 288 7.49 43.85 -34.22
N THR A 289 6.37 43.50 -34.84
CA THR A 289 5.88 44.07 -36.11
C THR A 289 5.58 45.58 -35.97
N PRO A 290 4.72 46.05 -35.02
CA PRO A 290 4.44 47.49 -34.90
C PRO A 290 5.69 48.25 -34.44
N LEU A 291 6.56 47.68 -33.61
CA LEU A 291 7.81 48.30 -33.18
C LEU A 291 8.76 48.54 -34.36
N ALA A 292 8.85 47.59 -35.28
CA ALA A 292 9.63 47.76 -36.52
C ALA A 292 9.04 48.86 -37.42
N ALA A 293 7.69 48.95 -37.51
CA ALA A 293 6.99 50.02 -38.23
C ALA A 293 7.26 51.40 -37.61
N ILE A 294 7.12 51.54 -36.29
CA ILE A 294 7.43 52.80 -35.54
C ILE A 294 8.87 53.21 -35.85
N ARG A 295 9.83 52.29 -35.74
CA ARG A 295 11.23 52.58 -36.03
C ARG A 295 11.44 53.03 -37.49
N GLY A 296 10.83 52.31 -38.44
CA GLY A 296 10.91 52.66 -39.86
C GLY A 296 10.35 54.07 -40.16
N TYR A 297 9.21 54.44 -39.57
CA TYR A 297 8.62 55.78 -39.75
C TYR A 297 9.44 56.85 -39.05
N THR A 298 10.04 56.60 -37.90
CA THR A 298 10.95 57.55 -37.19
C THR A 298 12.26 57.73 -37.98
N GLU A 299 12.85 56.70 -38.54
CA GLU A 299 14.01 56.81 -39.42
C GLU A 299 13.67 57.59 -40.73
N LEU A 300 12.45 57.37 -41.25
CA LEU A 300 11.96 58.12 -42.41
C LEU A 300 11.80 59.62 -42.14
N THR A 301 11.22 60.00 -41.00
CA THR A 301 11.08 61.40 -40.61
C THR A 301 12.43 62.15 -40.49
N GLN A 302 13.48 61.44 -40.00
CA GLN A 302 14.84 62.02 -39.91
C GLN A 302 15.47 62.27 -41.29
N ARG A 303 14.99 61.61 -42.35
CA ARG A 303 15.54 61.75 -43.71
C ARG A 303 14.72 62.74 -44.57
N MET A 304 13.47 63.09 -44.17
CA MET A 304 12.56 63.90 -44.95
C MET A 304 12.83 65.42 -44.86
N GLY A 305 13.75 65.84 -44.01
CA GLY A 305 14.13 67.26 -43.88
C GLY A 305 12.94 68.22 -43.60
N ASP A 306 12.72 69.27 -44.42
CA ASP A 306 11.70 70.31 -44.22
C ASP A 306 10.29 70.01 -44.80
N ASP A 307 10.06 68.78 -45.32
CA ASP A 307 8.74 68.38 -45.79
C ASP A 307 7.78 68.14 -44.62
N ARG A 308 7.10 69.21 -44.19
CA ARG A 308 6.16 69.23 -43.03
C ARG A 308 4.98 68.25 -43.23
N GLU A 309 4.48 68.10 -44.44
CA GLU A 309 3.32 67.23 -44.68
C GLU A 309 3.70 65.76 -44.59
N ALA A 310 4.82 65.36 -45.17
CA ALA A 310 5.34 63.99 -45.09
C ALA A 310 5.74 63.64 -43.64
N VAL A 311 6.35 64.57 -42.89
CA VAL A 311 6.68 64.38 -41.43
C VAL A 311 5.38 64.22 -40.62
N ALA A 312 4.35 65.07 -40.83
CA ALA A 312 3.07 64.95 -40.13
C ALA A 312 2.38 63.62 -40.43
N GLN A 313 2.42 63.13 -41.64
CA GLN A 313 1.86 61.85 -42.04
C GLN A 313 2.63 60.66 -41.41
N ALA A 314 3.96 60.68 -41.36
CA ALA A 314 4.78 59.68 -40.70
C ALA A 314 4.55 59.65 -39.17
N MET A 315 4.42 60.86 -38.53
CA MET A 315 4.09 60.97 -37.12
C MET A 315 2.70 60.44 -36.78
N SER A 316 1.70 60.69 -37.65
CA SER A 316 0.36 60.09 -37.52
C SER A 316 0.41 58.56 -37.57
N ARG A 317 1.26 58.01 -38.39
CA ARG A 317 1.47 56.55 -38.44
C ARG A 317 2.13 56.02 -37.17
N VAL A 318 3.16 56.71 -36.66
CA VAL A 318 3.78 56.37 -35.36
C VAL A 318 2.75 56.42 -34.22
N ALA A 319 1.92 57.45 -34.16
CA ALA A 319 0.87 57.55 -33.14
C ALA A 319 -0.13 56.39 -33.23
N SER A 320 -0.60 56.07 -34.44
CA SER A 320 -1.52 54.95 -34.69
C SER A 320 -0.92 53.57 -34.30
N GLU A 321 0.37 53.32 -34.58
CA GLU A 321 1.01 52.07 -34.21
C GLU A 321 1.25 52.03 -32.68
N THR A 322 1.53 53.13 -32.02
CA THR A 322 1.69 53.22 -30.58
C THR A 322 0.37 52.91 -29.85
N GLU A 323 -0.75 53.49 -30.33
CA GLU A 323 -2.08 53.17 -29.79
C GLU A 323 -2.48 51.71 -29.99
N ARG A 324 -2.15 51.15 -31.13
CA ARG A 324 -2.33 49.72 -31.42
C ARG A 324 -1.53 48.85 -30.44
N MET A 325 -0.27 49.20 -30.15
CA MET A 325 0.56 48.50 -29.18
C MET A 325 -0.03 48.57 -27.78
N THR A 326 -0.52 49.75 -27.35
CA THR A 326 -1.15 49.93 -26.05
C THR A 326 -2.35 48.97 -25.91
N ARG A 327 -3.25 48.97 -26.87
CA ARG A 327 -4.39 48.01 -26.91
C ARG A 327 -3.94 46.56 -26.87
N LEU A 328 -2.93 46.21 -27.64
CA LEU A 328 -2.40 44.83 -27.66
C LEU A 328 -1.88 44.39 -26.27
N VAL A 329 -1.14 45.29 -25.59
CA VAL A 329 -0.63 45.00 -24.22
C VAL A 329 -1.76 44.87 -23.23
N GLU A 330 -2.78 45.77 -23.28
CA GLU A 330 -3.95 45.69 -22.42
C GLU A 330 -4.74 44.40 -22.64
N ASP A 331 -4.93 43.97 -23.89
CA ASP A 331 -5.58 42.72 -24.27
C ASP A 331 -4.81 41.48 -23.74
N LEU A 332 -3.48 41.48 -23.86
CA LEU A 332 -2.62 40.43 -23.34
C LEU A 332 -2.68 40.36 -21.80
N LEU A 333 -2.66 41.52 -21.11
CA LEU A 333 -2.77 41.57 -19.65
C LEU A 333 -4.15 41.09 -19.19
N LEU A 334 -5.21 41.41 -19.91
CA LEU A 334 -6.56 40.93 -19.61
C LEU A 334 -6.64 39.41 -19.75
N LEU A 335 -6.18 38.87 -20.86
CA LEU A 335 -6.14 37.41 -21.06
C LEU A 335 -5.34 36.69 -19.98
N ALA A 336 -4.18 37.22 -19.59
CA ALA A 336 -3.36 36.66 -18.52
C ALA A 336 -4.07 36.69 -17.14
N ARG A 337 -4.85 37.75 -16.88
CA ARG A 337 -5.67 37.86 -15.65
C ARG A 337 -6.82 36.85 -15.64
N LEU A 338 -7.52 36.69 -16.76
CA LEU A 338 -8.62 35.74 -16.91
C LEU A 338 -8.13 34.28 -16.81
N ASP A 339 -6.98 33.96 -17.44
CA ASP A 339 -6.35 32.63 -17.35
C ASP A 339 -5.90 32.27 -15.92
N SER A 340 -5.52 33.27 -15.12
CA SER A 340 -5.12 33.05 -13.71
C SER A 340 -6.28 32.83 -12.76
N GLY A 341 -7.53 32.83 -13.27
CA GLY A 341 -8.74 32.61 -12.47
C GLY A 341 -9.06 33.75 -11.50
N ARG A 342 -8.53 34.95 -11.73
CA ARG A 342 -8.92 36.11 -10.91
C ARG A 342 -10.41 36.40 -11.06
N PRO A 343 -11.16 36.54 -9.96
CA PRO A 343 -12.58 36.79 -10.03
C PRO A 343 -12.85 38.14 -10.73
N LEU A 344 -13.84 38.11 -11.63
CA LEU A 344 -14.40 39.32 -12.22
C LEU A 344 -15.34 40.03 -11.22
N GLU A 345 -15.57 41.31 -11.42
CA GLU A 345 -16.64 42.04 -10.73
C GLU A 345 -17.98 41.37 -11.02
N ARG A 346 -18.86 41.31 -10.01
CA ARG A 346 -20.19 40.68 -10.15
C ARG A 346 -21.25 41.62 -9.68
N GLU A 347 -21.76 42.36 -10.63
CA GLU A 347 -22.83 43.32 -10.41
C GLU A 347 -24.03 43.02 -11.34
N PRO A 348 -25.24 43.46 -11.02
CA PRO A 348 -26.35 43.44 -11.95
C PRO A 348 -26.06 44.35 -13.15
N VAL A 349 -25.98 43.73 -14.35
CA VAL A 349 -25.68 44.46 -15.61
C VAL A 349 -26.87 44.36 -16.53
N ASP A 350 -27.38 45.54 -16.97
CA ASP A 350 -28.42 45.67 -17.98
C ASP A 350 -27.78 45.46 -19.38
N LEU A 351 -27.91 44.25 -19.95
CA LEU A 351 -27.40 43.92 -21.27
C LEU A 351 -28.12 44.64 -22.40
N SER A 352 -29.42 44.98 -22.20
CA SER A 352 -30.16 45.71 -23.19
C SER A 352 -29.56 47.10 -23.40
N ARG A 353 -29.23 47.80 -22.31
CA ARG A 353 -28.55 49.10 -22.35
C ARG A 353 -27.14 48.97 -22.95
N LEU A 354 -26.34 47.96 -22.55
CA LEU A 354 -25.01 47.76 -23.12
C LEU A 354 -25.05 47.48 -24.61
N ALA A 355 -26.07 46.77 -25.13
CA ALA A 355 -26.23 46.49 -26.53
C ALA A 355 -26.55 47.79 -27.30
N VAL A 356 -27.43 48.65 -26.76
CA VAL A 356 -27.74 49.99 -27.36
C VAL A 356 -26.48 50.85 -27.43
N ASP A 357 -25.74 50.96 -26.35
CA ASP A 357 -24.52 51.76 -26.27
C ASP A 357 -23.46 51.25 -27.28
N ALA A 358 -23.20 49.94 -27.31
CA ALA A 358 -22.20 49.32 -28.17
C ALA A 358 -22.58 49.43 -29.67
N VAL A 359 -23.86 49.26 -30.04
CA VAL A 359 -24.32 49.41 -31.43
C VAL A 359 -24.29 50.89 -31.86
N SER A 360 -24.60 51.83 -30.96
CA SER A 360 -24.45 53.27 -31.21
C SER A 360 -22.99 53.62 -31.54
N ASP A 361 -22.04 53.13 -30.73
CA ASP A 361 -20.61 53.31 -31.00
C ASP A 361 -20.17 52.67 -32.30
N ALA A 362 -20.67 51.45 -32.62
CA ALA A 362 -20.39 50.77 -33.85
C ALA A 362 -20.91 51.51 -35.08
N HIS A 363 -22.09 52.14 -34.99
CA HIS A 363 -22.68 52.98 -36.04
C HIS A 363 -21.80 54.21 -36.37
N VAL A 364 -21.29 54.90 -35.34
CA VAL A 364 -20.35 56.00 -35.52
C VAL A 364 -19.02 55.53 -36.16
N ALA A 365 -18.53 54.35 -35.76
CA ALA A 365 -17.26 53.82 -36.22
C ALA A 365 -17.35 53.20 -37.65
N GLY A 366 -18.54 52.77 -38.09
CA GLY A 366 -18.79 52.11 -39.36
C GLY A 366 -20.09 52.59 -40.00
N PRO A 367 -20.17 53.83 -40.49
CA PRO A 367 -21.41 54.42 -41.04
C PRO A 367 -21.83 53.74 -42.37
N ASP A 368 -20.93 52.98 -42.98
CA ASP A 368 -21.20 52.24 -44.25
C ASP A 368 -21.93 50.92 -44.04
N HIS A 369 -22.16 50.50 -42.78
CA HIS A 369 -22.91 49.30 -42.42
C HIS A 369 -24.32 49.67 -41.94
N GLN A 370 -25.25 48.70 -42.04
CA GLN A 370 -26.59 48.84 -41.47
C GLN A 370 -26.62 48.10 -40.13
N TRP A 371 -26.86 48.89 -39.08
CA TRP A 371 -26.85 48.38 -37.70
C TRP A 371 -28.27 48.22 -37.19
N GLU A 372 -28.68 47.01 -36.83
CA GLU A 372 -30.00 46.68 -36.32
C GLU A 372 -29.96 46.17 -34.91
N LEU A 373 -30.97 46.49 -34.14
CA LEU A 373 -31.18 46.02 -32.75
C LEU A 373 -32.52 45.27 -32.66
N ASP A 374 -32.44 44.02 -32.17
CA ASP A 374 -33.60 43.18 -31.88
C ASP A 374 -33.58 42.85 -30.38
N LEU A 375 -34.25 43.67 -29.59
CA LEU A 375 -34.26 43.61 -28.12
C LEU A 375 -35.67 43.31 -27.61
N PRO A 376 -35.82 42.55 -26.51
CA PRO A 376 -37.11 42.37 -25.86
C PRO A 376 -37.60 43.67 -25.19
N GLU A 377 -38.91 43.76 -24.96
CA GLU A 377 -39.53 44.94 -24.33
C GLU A 377 -39.03 45.15 -22.92
N GLU A 378 -38.77 44.06 -22.17
CA GLU A 378 -38.26 44.12 -20.81
C GLU A 378 -36.70 44.10 -20.81
N PRO A 379 -36.07 44.92 -19.94
CA PRO A 379 -34.62 44.94 -19.81
C PRO A 379 -34.07 43.58 -19.38
N VAL A 380 -33.05 43.10 -20.07
CA VAL A 380 -32.38 41.83 -19.76
C VAL A 380 -31.18 42.07 -18.84
N VAL A 381 -31.29 41.65 -17.59
CA VAL A 381 -30.24 41.84 -16.58
C VAL A 381 -29.55 40.56 -16.27
N VAL A 382 -28.21 40.58 -16.30
CA VAL A 382 -27.33 39.43 -15.91
C VAL A 382 -26.40 39.85 -14.78
N THR A 383 -25.87 38.88 -14.05
CA THR A 383 -24.82 39.14 -13.05
C THR A 383 -23.45 39.04 -13.72
N GLY A 384 -22.68 40.11 -13.74
CA GLY A 384 -21.38 40.12 -14.40
C GLY A 384 -20.59 41.42 -14.23
N ASP A 385 -19.50 41.54 -14.98
CA ASP A 385 -18.65 42.72 -15.07
C ASP A 385 -19.08 43.52 -16.31
N ALA A 386 -19.67 44.70 -16.04
CA ALA A 386 -20.23 45.55 -17.09
C ALA A 386 -19.19 45.95 -18.15
N ALA A 387 -17.97 46.32 -17.73
CA ALA A 387 -16.91 46.72 -18.65
C ALA A 387 -16.46 45.56 -19.54
N ARG A 388 -16.41 44.37 -19.00
CA ARG A 388 -16.01 43.15 -19.77
C ARG A 388 -17.12 42.69 -20.71
N LEU A 389 -18.38 42.75 -20.30
CA LEU A 389 -19.52 42.42 -21.17
C LEU A 389 -19.66 43.44 -22.30
N HIS A 390 -19.42 44.75 -22.02
CA HIS A 390 -19.33 45.78 -23.06
C HIS A 390 -18.18 45.47 -24.06
N GLN A 391 -17.01 45.03 -23.56
CA GLN A 391 -15.87 44.61 -24.41
C GLN A 391 -16.21 43.41 -25.30
N VAL A 392 -17.03 42.46 -24.83
CA VAL A 392 -17.54 41.36 -25.64
C VAL A 392 -18.33 41.88 -26.82
N LEU A 393 -19.30 42.74 -26.58
CA LEU A 393 -20.15 43.36 -27.60
C LEU A 393 -19.31 44.15 -28.62
N THR A 394 -18.45 45.05 -28.14
CA THR A 394 -17.61 45.87 -29.04
C THR A 394 -16.65 45.05 -29.87
N ASN A 395 -16.09 43.94 -29.35
CA ASN A 395 -15.25 43.07 -30.15
C ASN A 395 -16.04 42.31 -31.22
N LEU A 396 -17.24 41.80 -30.92
CA LEU A 396 -18.09 41.13 -31.90
C LEU A 396 -18.53 42.09 -33.01
N LEU A 397 -18.96 43.28 -32.66
CA LEU A 397 -19.37 44.36 -33.61
C LEU A 397 -18.17 44.83 -34.45
N ALA A 398 -17.01 45.02 -33.83
CA ALA A 398 -15.79 45.39 -34.54
C ALA A 398 -15.37 44.30 -35.55
N ASN A 399 -15.57 43.00 -35.15
CA ASN A 399 -15.30 41.87 -36.05
C ASN A 399 -16.22 41.93 -37.29
N ALA A 400 -17.52 42.11 -37.11
CA ALA A 400 -18.46 42.31 -38.23
C ALA A 400 -18.01 43.44 -39.13
N ARG A 401 -17.73 44.64 -38.56
CA ARG A 401 -17.29 45.81 -39.33
C ARG A 401 -16.02 45.61 -40.15
N VAL A 402 -15.03 44.92 -39.58
CA VAL A 402 -13.69 44.73 -40.21
C VAL A 402 -13.70 43.68 -41.28
N HIS A 403 -14.51 42.62 -41.12
CA HIS A 403 -14.49 41.42 -41.96
C HIS A 403 -15.64 41.40 -43.00
N THR A 404 -16.55 42.37 -42.98
CA THR A 404 -17.60 42.49 -43.96
C THR A 404 -17.46 43.76 -44.80
N GLY A 405 -18.17 43.85 -45.91
CA GLY A 405 -18.15 45.02 -46.82
C GLY A 405 -19.16 46.11 -46.47
N ALA A 406 -19.02 47.26 -47.10
CA ALA A 406 -20.03 48.31 -47.02
C ALA A 406 -21.42 47.81 -47.47
N GLY A 407 -22.47 48.23 -46.77
CA GLY A 407 -23.85 47.81 -46.98
C GLY A 407 -24.28 46.55 -46.24
N THR A 408 -23.36 45.85 -45.56
CA THR A 408 -23.69 44.68 -44.75
C THR A 408 -24.63 45.04 -43.58
N VAL A 409 -25.66 44.22 -43.42
CA VAL A 409 -26.60 44.34 -42.27
C VAL A 409 -26.02 43.55 -41.08
N VAL A 410 -25.85 44.21 -39.95
CA VAL A 410 -25.37 43.61 -38.70
C VAL A 410 -26.46 43.73 -37.65
N THR A 411 -27.07 42.63 -37.31
CA THR A 411 -28.16 42.54 -36.30
C THR A 411 -27.63 42.09 -34.95
N THR A 412 -27.84 42.89 -33.91
CA THR A 412 -27.59 42.50 -32.54
C THR A 412 -28.90 42.10 -31.89
N ARG A 413 -29.04 40.82 -31.55
CA ARG A 413 -30.24 40.27 -30.95
C ARG A 413 -29.96 39.85 -29.52
N LEU A 414 -30.92 40.17 -28.62
CA LEU A 414 -30.89 39.73 -27.23
C LEU A 414 -32.20 39.03 -26.90
N SER A 415 -32.11 37.87 -26.28
CA SER A 415 -33.29 37.13 -25.84
C SER A 415 -33.04 36.47 -24.46
N SER A 416 -34.11 36.29 -23.71
CA SER A 416 -34.05 35.60 -22.41
C SER A 416 -34.76 34.28 -22.53
N GLU A 417 -34.03 33.19 -22.30
CA GLU A 417 -34.52 31.82 -22.21
C GLU A 417 -34.59 31.38 -20.75
N PRO A 418 -35.37 30.37 -20.38
CA PRO A 418 -35.52 29.96 -18.97
C PRO A 418 -34.19 29.54 -18.30
N SER A 419 -33.22 29.10 -19.06
CA SER A 419 -31.91 28.62 -18.56
C SER A 419 -30.74 29.51 -18.89
N HIS A 420 -30.87 30.45 -19.83
CA HIS A 420 -29.77 31.28 -20.33
C HIS A 420 -30.28 32.63 -20.85
N THR A 421 -29.46 33.64 -20.75
CA THR A 421 -29.57 34.85 -21.56
C THR A 421 -28.75 34.66 -22.81
N VAL A 422 -29.34 34.88 -24.00
CA VAL A 422 -28.71 34.70 -25.29
C VAL A 422 -28.48 36.01 -25.96
N LEU A 423 -27.22 36.33 -26.26
CA LEU A 423 -26.81 37.48 -27.06
C LEU A 423 -26.25 36.99 -28.38
N GLN A 424 -26.78 37.47 -29.50
CA GLN A 424 -26.36 37.11 -30.85
C GLN A 424 -25.92 38.36 -31.64
N VAL A 425 -24.81 38.21 -32.36
CA VAL A 425 -24.39 39.20 -33.38
C VAL A 425 -24.37 38.46 -34.71
N ILE A 426 -25.21 38.93 -35.66
CA ILE A 426 -25.48 38.27 -36.94
C ILE A 426 -25.11 39.25 -38.06
N ASP A 427 -24.28 38.83 -39.02
CA ASP A 427 -23.99 39.61 -40.22
C ASP A 427 -24.33 38.80 -41.49
N ASP A 428 -24.70 39.50 -42.55
CA ASP A 428 -24.98 38.94 -43.88
C ASP A 428 -23.75 39.00 -44.80
N GLY A 429 -22.56 38.98 -44.23
CA GLY A 429 -21.26 39.05 -44.87
C GLY A 429 -20.83 37.78 -45.59
N PRO A 430 -19.58 37.73 -46.06
CA PRO A 430 -19.05 36.61 -46.86
C PRO A 430 -18.95 35.26 -46.13
N GLY A 431 -19.11 35.25 -44.83
CA GLY A 431 -18.98 34.06 -43.99
C GLY A 431 -17.53 33.72 -43.63
N ILE A 432 -17.39 32.80 -42.68
CA ILE A 432 -16.09 32.25 -42.22
C ILE A 432 -15.90 30.87 -42.83
N PRO A 433 -14.77 30.61 -43.51
CA PRO A 433 -14.46 29.27 -44.04
C PRO A 433 -14.56 28.18 -42.95
N ALA A 434 -15.18 27.04 -43.25
CA ALA A 434 -15.41 25.96 -42.30
C ALA A 434 -14.13 25.48 -41.56
N ALA A 435 -13.00 25.46 -42.27
CA ALA A 435 -11.70 25.11 -41.68
C ALA A 435 -11.23 26.06 -40.60
N LEU A 436 -11.70 27.31 -40.58
CA LEU A 436 -11.31 28.33 -39.61
C LEU A 436 -12.29 28.45 -38.43
N GLN A 437 -13.53 27.96 -38.57
CA GLN A 437 -14.56 28.11 -37.54
C GLN A 437 -14.20 27.46 -36.20
N SER A 438 -13.45 26.36 -36.20
CA SER A 438 -12.97 25.70 -35.00
C SER A 438 -11.89 26.50 -34.26
N GLU A 439 -11.17 27.36 -34.97
CA GLU A 439 -9.99 28.07 -34.43
C GLU A 439 -10.23 29.58 -34.25
N VAL A 440 -11.40 30.14 -34.66
CA VAL A 440 -11.64 31.59 -34.60
C VAL A 440 -11.53 32.19 -33.19
N PHE A 441 -11.72 31.38 -32.13
CA PHE A 441 -11.60 31.77 -30.76
C PHE A 441 -10.20 31.57 -30.18
N GLU A 442 -9.26 30.99 -30.96
CA GLU A 442 -7.87 30.88 -30.55
C GLU A 442 -7.15 32.22 -30.65
N ARG A 443 -6.11 32.37 -29.84
CA ARG A 443 -5.31 33.60 -29.80
C ARG A 443 -4.56 33.74 -31.13
N PHE A 444 -4.57 34.96 -31.67
CA PHE A 444 -3.90 35.32 -32.94
C PHE A 444 -4.40 34.54 -34.14
N ALA A 445 -5.56 33.88 -34.08
CA ALA A 445 -6.18 33.24 -35.21
C ALA A 445 -6.47 34.26 -36.33
N ARG A 446 -5.98 34.01 -37.53
CA ARG A 446 -6.17 34.86 -38.72
C ARG A 446 -6.36 34.01 -39.95
N GLY A 447 -7.34 34.34 -40.78
CA GLY A 447 -7.48 33.75 -42.13
C GLY A 447 -6.43 34.29 -43.10
N ASP A 448 -5.98 33.46 -44.03
CA ASP A 448 -4.98 33.85 -45.05
C ASP A 448 -5.36 35.06 -45.92
N SER A 449 -6.66 35.34 -46.04
CA SER A 449 -7.19 36.50 -46.77
C SER A 449 -7.00 37.85 -46.03
N SER A 450 -6.67 37.83 -44.73
CA SER A 450 -6.49 39.05 -43.91
C SER A 450 -5.08 39.66 -43.99
N ARG A 451 -4.20 39.14 -44.84
CA ARG A 451 -2.87 39.74 -45.13
C ARG A 451 -2.96 41.13 -45.79
N SER A 452 -4.13 41.60 -46.18
CA SER A 452 -4.31 42.99 -46.63
C SER A 452 -4.24 43.93 -45.40
N ARG A 453 -3.19 44.69 -45.33
CA ARG A 453 -2.71 45.60 -44.29
C ARG A 453 -3.65 46.77 -43.90
N LYS A 454 -4.95 46.71 -44.16
CA LYS A 454 -5.88 47.86 -43.94
C LYS A 454 -6.81 47.77 -42.74
N GLY A 455 -6.86 46.63 -42.05
CA GLY A 455 -7.73 46.53 -40.86
C GLY A 455 -6.94 46.08 -39.65
N GLY A 456 -6.49 46.96 -38.80
CA GLY A 456 -5.61 46.79 -37.64
C GLY A 456 -6.09 45.83 -36.53
N SER A 457 -6.66 44.67 -36.91
CA SER A 457 -7.09 43.65 -35.91
C SER A 457 -5.90 42.89 -35.33
N THR A 458 -5.83 42.77 -34.01
CA THR A 458 -4.76 42.10 -33.26
C THR A 458 -4.89 40.57 -33.28
N GLY A 459 -6.02 40.02 -33.74
CA GLY A 459 -6.33 38.60 -33.65
C GLY A 459 -6.62 38.13 -32.20
N LEU A 460 -6.76 39.06 -31.26
CA LEU A 460 -7.08 38.78 -29.86
C LEU A 460 -8.56 39.02 -29.52
N GLY A 461 -9.30 39.78 -30.33
CA GLY A 461 -10.67 40.20 -30.00
C GLY A 461 -11.60 39.00 -29.72
N LEU A 462 -11.66 37.99 -30.58
CA LEU A 462 -12.51 36.81 -30.36
C LEU A 462 -11.99 35.89 -29.27
N ALA A 463 -10.67 35.83 -29.04
CA ALA A 463 -10.09 35.13 -27.90
C ALA A 463 -10.49 35.80 -26.57
N ILE A 464 -10.51 37.12 -26.54
CA ILE A 464 -11.00 37.89 -25.36
C ILE A 464 -12.49 37.62 -25.15
N VAL A 465 -13.30 37.62 -26.19
CA VAL A 465 -14.74 37.30 -26.09
C VAL A 465 -14.90 35.93 -25.44
N SER A 466 -14.21 34.92 -25.95
CA SER A 466 -14.26 33.56 -25.40
C SER A 466 -13.81 33.49 -23.94
N ALA A 467 -12.71 34.16 -23.58
CA ALA A 467 -12.18 34.18 -22.22
C ALA A 467 -13.14 34.89 -21.25
N VAL A 468 -13.69 36.04 -21.62
CA VAL A 468 -14.64 36.80 -20.80
C VAL A 468 -15.94 36.03 -20.62
N VAL A 469 -16.51 35.47 -21.69
CA VAL A 469 -17.73 34.65 -21.62
C VAL A 469 -17.54 33.43 -20.71
N LYS A 470 -16.42 32.73 -20.82
CA LYS A 470 -16.06 31.60 -19.91
C LYS A 470 -15.91 32.06 -18.46
N ALA A 471 -15.31 33.21 -18.21
CA ALA A 471 -15.16 33.75 -16.86
C ALA A 471 -16.51 34.17 -16.23
N HIS A 472 -17.54 34.40 -17.06
CA HIS A 472 -18.93 34.58 -16.65
C HIS A 472 -19.73 33.26 -16.62
N ASN A 473 -19.07 32.10 -16.70
CA ASN A 473 -19.68 30.77 -16.77
C ASN A 473 -20.64 30.59 -17.96
N GLY A 474 -20.43 31.36 -19.03
CA GLY A 474 -21.16 31.30 -20.28
C GLY A 474 -20.47 30.42 -21.32
N THR A 475 -21.13 30.31 -22.48
CA THR A 475 -20.59 29.67 -23.67
C THR A 475 -20.71 30.59 -24.87
N ILE A 476 -19.76 30.48 -25.80
CA ILE A 476 -19.81 31.14 -27.10
C ILE A 476 -19.71 30.11 -28.21
N ALA A 477 -20.48 30.31 -29.29
CA ALA A 477 -20.44 29.49 -30.48
C ALA A 477 -20.48 30.39 -31.71
N VAL A 478 -20.01 29.88 -32.84
CA VAL A 478 -20.13 30.50 -34.18
C VAL A 478 -20.78 29.50 -35.12
N ASP A 479 -21.74 30.02 -35.92
CA ASP A 479 -22.31 29.33 -37.06
C ASP A 479 -22.17 30.24 -38.25
N SER A 480 -21.50 29.80 -39.33
CA SER A 480 -21.20 30.68 -40.46
C SER A 480 -21.26 29.93 -41.77
N ALA A 481 -21.97 30.55 -42.72
CA ALA A 481 -22.04 30.19 -44.12
C ALA A 481 -21.94 31.46 -44.95
N PRO A 482 -21.65 31.41 -46.25
CA PRO A 482 -21.69 32.57 -47.15
C PRO A 482 -23.06 33.27 -47.08
N GLY A 483 -23.09 34.54 -46.74
CA GLY A 483 -24.30 35.34 -46.56
C GLY A 483 -24.84 35.34 -45.13
N ARG A 484 -24.20 34.65 -44.17
CA ARG A 484 -24.59 34.69 -42.76
C ARG A 484 -23.47 34.24 -41.84
N THR A 485 -23.07 35.12 -40.92
CA THR A 485 -22.25 34.73 -39.79
C THR A 485 -23.00 35.07 -38.50
N GLU A 486 -23.10 34.11 -37.58
CA GLU A 486 -23.77 34.27 -36.31
C GLU A 486 -22.84 33.89 -35.15
N PHE A 487 -22.53 34.85 -34.31
CA PHE A 487 -21.89 34.60 -33.03
C PHE A 487 -22.95 34.56 -31.92
N THR A 488 -23.06 33.43 -31.23
CA THR A 488 -24.03 33.22 -30.15
C THR A 488 -23.34 33.11 -28.81
N VAL A 489 -23.59 34.06 -27.90
CA VAL A 489 -23.13 34.04 -26.51
C VAL A 489 -24.30 33.65 -25.60
N ARG A 490 -24.12 32.64 -24.77
CA ARG A 490 -25.08 32.22 -23.75
C ARG A 490 -24.50 32.48 -22.38
N LEU A 491 -25.20 33.28 -21.59
CA LEU A 491 -24.85 33.64 -20.20
C LEU A 491 -25.84 33.01 -19.24
N PRO A 492 -25.41 32.58 -18.03
CA PRO A 492 -26.34 32.11 -17.01
C PRO A 492 -27.32 33.24 -16.60
N PRO A 493 -28.57 32.90 -16.24
CA PRO A 493 -29.59 33.87 -15.86
C PRO A 493 -29.20 34.58 -14.57
N ASN A 494 -29.83 35.72 -14.31
CA ASN A 494 -29.62 36.50 -13.07
C ASN A 494 -29.92 35.62 -11.85
N GLY A 495 -29.04 35.63 -10.83
CA GLY A 495 -29.20 34.85 -9.60
C GLY A 495 -28.56 33.43 -9.67
N TRP A 496 -27.95 33.02 -10.80
CA TRP A 496 -27.20 31.75 -10.89
C TRP A 496 -25.98 31.80 -9.96
N GLN A 497 -25.89 30.84 -9.02
CA GLN A 497 -24.70 30.62 -8.22
C GLN A 497 -23.97 29.36 -8.76
N PRO A 498 -22.66 29.40 -8.94
CA PRO A 498 -21.92 28.17 -9.30
C PRO A 498 -22.14 27.12 -8.22
N PRO A 499 -22.26 25.83 -8.59
CA PRO A 499 -22.27 24.76 -7.60
C PRO A 499 -21.03 24.92 -6.70
N ALA A 500 -21.24 24.79 -5.38
CA ALA A 500 -20.16 24.85 -4.41
C ALA A 500 -19.10 23.84 -4.85
N SER A 501 -17.86 24.30 -5.05
CA SER A 501 -16.73 23.41 -5.29
C SER A 501 -16.58 22.55 -4.06
N ASP A 502 -16.84 21.24 -4.17
CA ASP A 502 -16.48 20.26 -3.15
C ASP A 502 -14.97 20.40 -2.87
N SER A 503 -14.68 20.80 -1.63
CA SER A 503 -13.34 21.07 -1.09
C SER A 503 -12.57 19.76 -0.87
#